data_76eb63376a0a59ca49e6a2f91af80677
#
_entry.id   76eb63376a0a59ca49e6a2f91af80677
#
_cell.length_a   1.000
_cell.length_b   1.000
_cell.length_c   1.000
_cell.angle_alpha   90.00
_cell.angle_beta   90.00
_cell.angle_gamma   90.00
#
_symmetry.space_group_name_H-M   'P 1'
#
loop_
_entity.id
_entity.type
_entity.pdbx_description
1 polymer ?
#
loop_
_entity_poly.entity_id
_entity_poly.type
_entity_poly.pdbx_seq_one_letter_code
_entity_poly.pdbx_strand_id
1 'polypeptide(L)'
;IACSGDEIYANPSSIIGSIGVIYSSFGFKDLIRKIGVQRRVYTAGKNKSTLDPFLDEKEEDIKRLKNIQLELHQEFIDVVEESRKTKLKKDIGVELFSGEFWSGKKSKDLGLIDGLGNSEQILREKFGEDVEVKIFEKSKGWLAKKLSSSENQADKILNLIEERSIWQKYGF
;
A
#
# COMPACT_ATOMS: atom_id res chain seq x y z
N ILE A 1 -0.65 8.79 -4.60
CA ILE A 1 -1.03 8.78 -6.03
C ILE A 1 -2.41 9.41 -6.21
N ALA A 2 -3.47 8.95 -5.54
CA ALA A 2 -4.81 9.51 -5.70
C ALA A 2 -4.86 11.03 -5.50
N CYS A 3 -4.11 11.54 -4.53
CA CYS A 3 -4.02 12.97 -4.22
C CYS A 3 -3.36 13.84 -5.31
N SER A 4 -2.77 13.25 -6.34
CA SER A 4 -2.24 14.01 -7.50
C SER A 4 -3.31 14.31 -8.57
N GLY A 5 -4.50 13.74 -8.45
CA GLY A 5 -5.63 14.03 -9.33
C GLY A 5 -6.45 15.23 -8.84
N ASP A 6 -7.14 15.90 -9.76
CA ASP A 6 -8.04 17.03 -9.45
C ASP A 6 -9.28 16.57 -8.67
N GLU A 7 -9.73 15.34 -8.93
CA GLU A 7 -10.87 14.71 -8.28
C GLU A 7 -10.59 13.23 -8.00
N ILE A 8 -11.15 12.75 -6.89
CA ILE A 8 -11.00 11.37 -6.43
C ILE A 8 -12.38 10.73 -6.33
N TYR A 9 -12.58 9.64 -7.06
CA TYR A 9 -13.81 8.86 -7.04
C TYR A 9 -13.53 7.43 -6.58
N ALA A 10 -14.49 6.83 -5.90
CA ALA A 10 -14.39 5.45 -5.46
C ALA A 10 -15.76 4.74 -5.47
N ASN A 11 -15.73 3.42 -5.51
CA ASN A 11 -16.95 2.63 -5.33
C ASN A 11 -17.43 2.76 -3.86
N PRO A 12 -18.74 2.75 -3.58
CA PRO A 12 -19.28 2.80 -2.22
C PRO A 12 -18.67 1.78 -1.25
N SER A 13 -18.29 0.60 -1.76
CA SER A 13 -17.67 -0.49 -0.99
C SER A 13 -16.14 -0.48 -0.95
N SER A 14 -15.49 0.49 -1.61
CA SER A 14 -14.03 0.64 -1.53
C SER A 14 -13.58 0.94 -0.11
N ILE A 15 -12.39 0.47 0.25
CA ILE A 15 -11.74 0.80 1.52
C ILE A 15 -10.76 1.94 1.27
N ILE A 16 -10.91 3.04 2.03
CA ILE A 16 -10.16 4.28 1.86
C ILE A 16 -9.75 4.80 3.23
N GLY A 17 -8.56 5.37 3.32
CA GLY A 17 -7.97 5.82 4.57
C GLY A 17 -6.65 5.12 4.80
N SER A 18 -6.47 4.51 5.96
CA SER A 18 -5.22 3.89 6.38
C SER A 18 -4.03 4.86 6.26
N ILE A 19 -4.29 6.15 6.57
CA ILE A 19 -3.28 7.20 6.52
C ILE A 19 -2.40 7.07 7.76
N GLY A 20 -1.38 6.25 7.62
CA GLY A 20 -0.45 5.89 8.67
C GLY A 20 0.74 5.14 8.11
N VAL A 21 1.77 4.97 8.92
CA VAL A 21 3.00 4.27 8.56
C VAL A 21 3.26 3.16 9.57
N ILE A 22 3.42 1.95 9.08
CA ILE A 22 3.74 0.77 9.88
C ILE A 22 5.06 0.15 9.44
N TYR A 23 5.83 -0.32 10.41
CA TYR A 23 6.91 -1.29 10.22
C TYR A 23 6.61 -2.49 11.10
N SER A 24 6.61 -3.67 10.52
CA SER A 24 6.45 -4.93 11.26
C SER A 24 7.53 -5.92 10.86
N SER A 25 8.07 -6.63 11.84
CA SER A 25 9.12 -7.63 11.63
C SER A 25 8.97 -8.75 12.65
N PHE A 26 9.72 -9.84 12.44
CA PHE A 26 9.81 -10.96 13.37
C PHE A 26 11.24 -11.05 13.90
N GLY A 27 11.40 -11.36 15.19
CA GLY A 27 12.67 -11.66 15.81
C GLY A 27 12.94 -13.17 15.82
N PHE A 28 14.04 -13.62 15.22
CA PHE A 28 14.40 -15.04 15.12
C PHE A 28 15.66 -15.41 15.91
N LYS A 29 16.22 -14.48 16.69
CA LYS A 29 17.46 -14.67 17.46
C LYS A 29 17.41 -15.94 18.32
N ASP A 30 16.35 -16.10 19.12
CA ASP A 30 16.23 -17.24 20.01
C ASP A 30 15.97 -18.56 19.27
N LEU A 31 15.28 -18.49 18.14
CA LEU A 31 15.05 -19.65 17.29
C LEU A 31 16.36 -20.21 16.75
N ILE A 32 17.19 -19.37 16.10
CA ILE A 32 18.46 -19.82 15.53
C ILE A 32 19.44 -20.33 16.61
N ARG A 33 19.40 -19.73 17.81
CA ARG A 33 20.19 -20.20 18.95
C ARG A 33 19.76 -21.60 19.40
N LYS A 34 18.47 -21.90 19.45
CA LYS A 34 17.94 -23.21 19.83
C LYS A 34 18.33 -24.33 18.87
N ILE A 35 18.49 -24.03 17.59
CA ILE A 35 18.90 -25.01 16.57
C ILE A 35 20.43 -24.99 16.31
N GLY A 36 21.20 -24.29 17.14
CA GLY A 36 22.67 -24.28 17.06
C GLY A 36 23.26 -23.44 15.92
N VAL A 37 22.46 -22.54 15.30
CA VAL A 37 22.90 -21.65 14.22
C VAL A 37 23.40 -20.33 14.78
N GLN A 38 24.53 -19.85 14.29
CA GLN A 38 25.10 -18.56 14.63
C GLN A 38 24.99 -17.57 13.48
N ARG A 39 24.40 -16.42 13.74
CA ARG A 39 24.39 -15.29 12.81
C ARG A 39 25.74 -14.55 12.88
N ARG A 40 26.44 -14.45 11.75
CA ARG A 40 27.70 -13.70 11.61
C ARG A 40 27.49 -12.56 10.64
N VAL A 41 27.71 -11.33 11.10
CA VAL A 41 27.48 -10.12 10.30
C VAL A 41 28.78 -9.31 10.24
N TYR A 42 29.23 -9.03 9.04
CA TYR A 42 30.39 -8.19 8.77
C TYR A 42 29.94 -7.01 7.94
N THR A 43 30.03 -5.80 8.48
CA THR A 43 29.54 -4.59 7.80
C THR A 43 30.62 -3.52 7.69
N ALA A 44 30.63 -2.82 6.59
CA ALA A 44 31.29 -1.54 6.44
C ALA A 44 30.22 -0.45 6.58
N GLY A 45 30.29 0.31 7.68
CA GLY A 45 29.29 1.29 8.10
C GLY A 45 28.53 0.86 9.36
N LYS A 46 28.60 1.71 10.40
CA LYS A 46 28.11 1.44 11.77
C LYS A 46 26.63 1.00 11.82
N ASN A 47 25.80 1.48 10.91
CA ASN A 47 24.34 1.29 10.94
C ASN A 47 23.81 0.37 9.83
N LYS A 48 24.69 -0.45 9.20
CA LYS A 48 24.27 -1.30 8.07
C LYS A 48 23.47 -2.55 8.46
N SER A 49 23.52 -2.97 9.73
CA SER A 49 22.76 -4.10 10.27
C SER A 49 21.62 -3.66 11.18
N THR A 50 21.04 -2.49 10.91
CA THR A 50 19.89 -1.96 11.65
C THR A 50 18.73 -2.94 11.56
N LEU A 51 18.14 -3.29 12.72
CA LEU A 51 16.95 -4.16 12.84
C LEU A 51 17.11 -5.54 12.15
N ASP A 52 18.32 -6.12 12.19
CA ASP A 52 18.54 -7.51 11.74
C ASP A 52 17.69 -8.47 12.60
N PRO A 53 16.74 -9.24 12.01
CA PRO A 53 15.81 -10.08 12.75
C PRO A 53 16.47 -11.25 13.51
N PHE A 54 17.75 -11.49 13.28
CA PHE A 54 18.53 -12.55 13.93
C PHE A 54 19.46 -12.03 15.02
N LEU A 55 19.41 -10.73 15.31
CA LEU A 55 20.19 -10.07 16.36
C LEU A 55 19.29 -9.41 17.38
N ASP A 56 19.87 -8.94 18.49
CA ASP A 56 19.16 -8.09 19.44
C ASP A 56 18.82 -6.74 18.82
N GLU A 57 17.62 -6.28 19.07
CA GLU A 57 17.23 -4.91 18.73
C GLU A 57 18.01 -3.92 19.59
N LYS A 58 18.49 -2.85 18.98
CA LYS A 58 19.15 -1.75 19.65
C LYS A 58 18.17 -0.59 19.80
N GLU A 59 18.09 -0.01 21.01
CA GLU A 59 17.22 1.14 21.28
C GLU A 59 17.47 2.30 20.30
N GLU A 60 18.74 2.54 19.91
CA GLU A 60 19.10 3.57 18.94
C GLU A 60 18.49 3.30 17.56
N ASP A 61 18.42 2.03 17.14
CA ASP A 61 17.84 1.64 15.85
C ASP A 61 16.33 1.79 15.87
N ILE A 62 15.68 1.38 16.96
CA ILE A 62 14.24 1.58 17.18
C ILE A 62 13.89 3.07 17.16
N LYS A 63 14.65 3.90 17.87
CA LYS A 63 14.45 5.36 17.90
C LYS A 63 14.59 5.97 16.50
N ARG A 64 15.60 5.55 15.75
CA ARG A 64 15.83 6.01 14.37
C ARG A 64 14.67 5.61 13.46
N LEU A 65 14.19 4.36 13.56
CA LEU A 65 13.03 3.89 12.81
C LEU A 65 11.78 4.72 13.13
N LYS A 66 11.48 4.92 14.43
CA LYS A 66 10.33 5.72 14.85
C LYS A 66 10.39 7.15 14.32
N ASN A 67 11.56 7.77 14.32
CA ASN A 67 11.72 9.12 13.76
C ASN A 67 11.38 9.15 12.26
N ILE A 68 11.92 8.19 11.48
CA ILE A 68 11.60 8.07 10.06
C ILE A 68 10.11 7.81 9.83
N GLN A 69 9.49 6.96 10.65
CA GLN A 69 8.04 6.72 10.56
C GLN A 69 7.23 7.99 10.80
N LEU A 70 7.61 8.81 11.80
CA LEU A 70 6.93 10.08 12.07
C LEU A 70 7.11 11.08 10.94
N GLU A 71 8.32 11.19 10.37
CA GLU A 71 8.59 12.06 9.22
C GLU A 71 7.74 11.63 8.01
N LEU A 72 7.75 10.36 7.65
CA LEU A 72 6.97 9.83 6.54
C LEU A 72 5.45 9.96 6.76
N HIS A 73 5.00 9.81 8.01
CA HIS A 73 3.61 9.99 8.35
C HIS A 73 3.18 11.45 8.19
N GLN A 74 4.01 12.39 8.64
CA GLN A 74 3.74 13.81 8.46
C GLN A 74 3.69 14.19 6.99
N GLU A 75 4.65 13.76 6.17
CA GLU A 75 4.62 13.96 4.72
C GLU A 75 3.34 13.40 4.07
N PHE A 76 2.87 12.23 4.54
CA PHE A 76 1.61 11.66 4.05
C PHE A 76 0.41 12.53 4.43
N ILE A 77 0.37 13.03 5.67
CA ILE A 77 -0.67 13.97 6.14
C ILE A 77 -0.66 15.23 5.28
N ASP A 78 0.50 15.84 5.09
CA ASP A 78 0.66 17.09 4.34
C ASP A 78 0.16 16.95 2.90
N VAL A 79 0.51 15.85 2.23
CA VAL A 79 0.01 15.54 0.86
C VAL A 79 -1.51 15.43 0.82
N VAL A 80 -2.12 14.77 1.81
CA VAL A 80 -3.58 14.64 1.88
C VAL A 80 -4.23 15.97 2.20
N GLU A 81 -3.71 16.71 3.17
CA GLU A 81 -4.23 18.04 3.54
C GLU A 81 -4.12 19.03 2.39
N GLU A 82 -3.00 19.04 1.66
CA GLU A 82 -2.82 19.91 0.51
C GLU A 82 -3.79 19.55 -0.63
N SER A 83 -3.95 18.28 -0.94
CA SER A 83 -4.88 17.82 -1.98
C SER A 83 -6.33 18.07 -1.63
N ARG A 84 -6.72 17.81 -0.38
CA ARG A 84 -8.11 17.88 0.04
C ARG A 84 -8.54 19.23 0.60
N LYS A 85 -7.58 20.06 1.09
CA LYS A 85 -7.79 21.45 1.57
C LYS A 85 -9.07 21.60 2.42
N THR A 86 -10.00 22.41 1.93
CA THR A 86 -11.30 22.71 2.59
C THR A 86 -12.32 21.58 2.50
N LYS A 87 -12.05 20.51 1.72
CA LYS A 87 -12.96 19.37 1.58
C LYS A 87 -12.95 18.46 2.80
N LEU A 88 -11.81 18.38 3.54
CA LEU A 88 -11.69 17.58 4.74
C LEU A 88 -12.56 18.11 5.85
N LYS A 89 -13.35 17.24 6.46
CA LYS A 89 -14.14 17.55 7.64
C LYS A 89 -13.39 17.18 8.91
N LYS A 90 -12.77 18.17 9.55
CA LYS A 90 -11.90 17.99 10.72
C LYS A 90 -12.67 17.84 12.05
N ASP A 91 -13.91 18.34 12.14
CA ASP A 91 -14.65 18.47 13.43
C ASP A 91 -15.74 17.41 13.65
N ILE A 92 -15.57 16.22 13.09
CA ILE A 92 -16.62 15.18 13.13
C ILE A 92 -16.32 14.03 14.12
N GLY A 93 -15.39 14.24 15.05
CA GLY A 93 -15.03 13.26 16.09
C GLY A 93 -14.32 12.02 15.55
N VAL A 94 -13.73 12.11 14.36
CA VAL A 94 -12.95 11.04 13.72
C VAL A 94 -11.53 11.53 13.48
N GLU A 95 -10.56 10.75 13.92
CA GLU A 95 -9.14 11.03 13.70
C GLU A 95 -8.69 10.49 12.34
N LEU A 96 -8.65 11.37 11.33
CA LEU A 96 -8.40 11.00 9.93
C LEU A 96 -7.02 10.39 9.68
N PHE A 97 -6.05 10.71 10.52
CA PHE A 97 -4.63 10.38 10.33
C PHE A 97 -4.08 9.37 11.34
N SER A 98 -4.98 8.59 11.96
CA SER A 98 -4.61 7.54 12.94
C SER A 98 -4.25 6.19 12.30
N GLY A 99 -4.37 6.07 10.98
CA GLY A 99 -4.26 4.78 10.28
C GLY A 99 -5.59 4.03 10.18
N GLU A 100 -6.71 4.63 10.62
CA GLU A 100 -8.05 4.07 10.45
C GLU A 100 -8.48 4.11 8.98
N PHE A 101 -9.44 3.25 8.61
CA PHE A 101 -9.96 3.16 7.25
C PHE A 101 -11.49 3.10 7.25
N TRP A 102 -12.09 3.54 6.14
CA TRP A 102 -13.53 3.69 6.00
C TRP A 102 -14.02 3.16 4.65
N SER A 103 -15.32 2.88 4.56
CA SER A 103 -15.96 2.62 3.27
C SER A 103 -15.90 3.85 2.36
N GLY A 104 -16.01 3.66 1.06
CA GLY A 104 -16.09 4.77 0.10
C GLY A 104 -17.20 5.77 0.45
N LYS A 105 -18.36 5.27 0.89
CA LYS A 105 -19.47 6.12 1.34
C LYS A 105 -19.06 7.03 2.50
N LYS A 106 -18.49 6.45 3.55
CA LYS A 106 -18.03 7.22 4.72
C LYS A 106 -16.89 8.17 4.36
N SER A 107 -15.97 7.75 3.49
CA SER A 107 -14.84 8.56 3.04
C SER A 107 -15.28 9.80 2.25
N LYS A 108 -16.40 9.72 1.51
CA LYS A 108 -17.03 10.89 0.89
C LYS A 108 -17.54 11.86 1.97
N ASP A 109 -18.22 11.35 2.99
CA ASP A 109 -18.73 12.17 4.09
C ASP A 109 -17.58 12.86 4.86
N LEU A 110 -16.43 12.20 4.97
CA LEU A 110 -15.21 12.72 5.59
C LEU A 110 -14.43 13.72 4.71
N GLY A 111 -14.79 13.83 3.42
CA GLY A 111 -14.12 14.69 2.46
C GLY A 111 -12.81 14.12 1.88
N LEU A 112 -12.54 12.83 2.12
CA LEU A 112 -11.37 12.16 1.57
C LEU A 112 -11.47 11.91 0.07
N ILE A 113 -12.70 11.80 -0.46
CA ILE A 113 -12.99 11.68 -1.89
C ILE A 113 -14.08 12.65 -2.31
N ASP A 114 -14.21 12.88 -3.61
CA ASP A 114 -15.16 13.84 -4.19
C ASP A 114 -16.50 13.18 -4.52
N GLY A 115 -16.49 11.94 -4.97
CA GLY A 115 -17.69 11.26 -5.39
C GLY A 115 -17.65 9.75 -5.31
N LEU A 116 -18.82 9.15 -5.51
CA LEU A 116 -19.01 7.71 -5.57
C LEU A 116 -19.35 7.32 -7.01
N GLY A 117 -18.73 6.26 -7.51
CA GLY A 117 -18.99 5.71 -8.83
C GLY A 117 -17.87 4.79 -9.30
N ASN A 118 -18.10 4.10 -10.39
CA ASN A 118 -17.05 3.39 -11.11
C ASN A 118 -16.48 4.27 -12.23
N SER A 119 -15.32 3.90 -12.76
CA SER A 119 -14.62 4.69 -13.78
C SER A 119 -15.46 4.91 -15.05
N GLU A 120 -16.18 3.90 -15.51
CA GLU A 120 -17.01 4.00 -16.73
C GLU A 120 -18.16 4.96 -16.54
N GLN A 121 -18.89 4.82 -15.43
CA GLN A 121 -19.99 5.73 -15.09
C GLN A 121 -19.53 7.19 -15.01
N ILE A 122 -18.45 7.45 -14.26
CA ILE A 122 -17.92 8.81 -14.08
C ILE A 122 -17.42 9.40 -15.40
N LEU A 123 -16.80 8.59 -16.26
CA LEU A 123 -16.36 9.06 -17.57
C LEU A 123 -17.54 9.41 -18.47
N ARG A 124 -18.60 8.61 -18.48
CA ARG A 124 -19.82 8.91 -19.24
C ARG A 124 -20.55 10.15 -18.72
N GLU A 125 -20.66 10.30 -17.42
CA GLU A 125 -21.26 11.49 -16.79
C GLU A 125 -20.49 12.78 -17.13
N LYS A 126 -19.15 12.71 -17.24
CA LYS A 126 -18.30 13.88 -17.49
C LYS A 126 -18.12 14.22 -18.98
N PHE A 127 -18.01 13.21 -19.84
CA PHE A 127 -17.61 13.36 -21.22
C PHE A 127 -18.69 12.93 -22.23
N GLY A 128 -19.84 12.46 -21.74
CA GLY A 128 -20.95 11.99 -22.56
C GLY A 128 -20.97 10.48 -22.77
N GLU A 129 -22.12 9.97 -23.22
CA GLU A 129 -22.37 8.53 -23.38
C GLU A 129 -21.45 7.87 -24.40
N ASP A 130 -20.99 8.61 -25.41
CA ASP A 130 -20.16 8.14 -26.50
C ASP A 130 -18.66 8.16 -26.17
N VAL A 131 -18.27 8.37 -24.89
CA VAL A 131 -16.86 8.38 -24.50
C VAL A 131 -16.18 7.06 -24.76
N GLU A 132 -15.09 7.08 -25.53
CA GLU A 132 -14.24 5.92 -25.78
C GLU A 132 -13.03 5.91 -24.85
N VAL A 133 -12.88 4.82 -24.08
CA VAL A 133 -11.73 4.59 -23.21
C VAL A 133 -10.66 3.83 -23.95
N LYS A 134 -9.54 4.49 -24.25
CA LYS A 134 -8.41 3.87 -24.91
C LYS A 134 -7.39 3.35 -23.90
N ILE A 135 -7.25 2.03 -23.81
CA ILE A 135 -6.30 1.39 -22.91
C ILE A 135 -4.94 1.30 -23.64
N PHE A 136 -3.93 1.95 -23.07
CA PHE A 136 -2.55 1.87 -23.55
C PHE A 136 -1.80 0.81 -22.76
N GLU A 137 -1.73 -0.40 -23.29
CA GLU A 137 -0.90 -1.46 -22.73
C GLU A 137 0.47 -1.48 -23.40
N LYS A 138 1.51 -1.74 -22.62
CA LYS A 138 2.84 -2.00 -23.17
C LYS A 138 2.78 -3.33 -23.93
N SER A 139 2.86 -3.29 -25.26
CA SER A 139 2.83 -4.52 -26.07
C SER A 139 3.94 -5.46 -25.62
N LYS A 140 3.59 -6.63 -25.13
CA LYS A 140 4.57 -7.70 -24.90
C LYS A 140 5.20 -8.01 -26.27
N GLY A 141 6.51 -7.87 -26.38
CA GLY A 141 7.24 -8.15 -27.61
C GLY A 141 6.88 -9.55 -28.13
N TRP A 142 6.95 -9.76 -29.45
CA TRP A 142 6.57 -11.02 -30.09
C TRP A 142 7.26 -12.28 -29.51
N LEU A 143 8.49 -12.13 -28.98
CA LEU A 143 9.24 -13.15 -28.24
C LEU A 143 8.57 -13.53 -26.92
N ALA A 144 8.07 -12.55 -26.15
CA ALA A 144 7.34 -12.79 -24.91
C ALA A 144 5.98 -13.46 -25.20
N LYS A 145 5.34 -13.15 -26.32
CA LYS A 145 4.11 -13.82 -26.79
C LYS A 145 4.35 -15.30 -27.15
N LYS A 146 5.51 -15.62 -27.71
CA LYS A 146 5.88 -17.00 -28.10
C LYS A 146 6.35 -17.84 -26.91
N LEU A 147 7.01 -17.24 -25.91
CA LEU A 147 7.37 -17.91 -24.65
C LEU A 147 6.16 -18.11 -23.71
N SER A 148 5.23 -17.15 -23.67
CA SER A 148 4.04 -17.25 -22.80
C SER A 148 3.05 -18.34 -23.22
N SER A 149 3.16 -18.88 -24.43
CA SER A 149 2.32 -20.01 -24.86
C SER A 149 2.73 -21.36 -24.27
N SER A 150 3.99 -21.51 -23.82
CA SER A 150 4.48 -22.72 -23.13
C SER A 150 4.57 -22.59 -21.62
N GLU A 151 4.65 -21.34 -21.10
CA GLU A 151 4.72 -21.05 -19.66
C GLU A 151 3.33 -20.95 -18.97
N ASN A 152 2.27 -20.91 -19.75
CA ASN A 152 0.89 -20.66 -19.26
C ASN A 152 0.35 -21.67 -18.22
N GLN A 153 0.98 -22.82 -18.01
CA GLN A 153 0.57 -23.74 -16.94
C GLN A 153 1.34 -23.49 -15.63
N ALA A 154 2.63 -23.20 -15.70
CA ALA A 154 3.45 -22.91 -14.53
C ALA A 154 3.08 -21.55 -13.91
N ASP A 155 2.89 -20.52 -14.74
CA ASP A 155 2.46 -19.19 -14.29
C ASP A 155 1.04 -19.19 -13.69
N LYS A 156 0.12 -19.99 -14.24
CA LYS A 156 -1.20 -20.18 -13.64
C LYS A 156 -1.13 -20.82 -12.26
N ILE A 157 -0.25 -21.79 -12.08
CA ILE A 157 -0.03 -22.45 -10.79
C ILE A 157 0.65 -21.49 -9.81
N LEU A 158 1.65 -20.73 -10.24
CA LEU A 158 2.33 -19.72 -9.41
C LEU A 158 1.36 -18.61 -9.01
N ASN A 159 0.58 -18.06 -9.91
CA ASN A 159 -0.44 -17.06 -9.63
C ASN A 159 -1.51 -17.58 -8.67
N LEU A 160 -1.96 -18.82 -8.79
CA LEU A 160 -2.89 -19.46 -7.88
C LEU A 160 -2.28 -19.67 -6.47
N ILE A 161 -0.99 -19.95 -6.39
CA ILE A 161 -0.27 -20.07 -5.11
C ILE A 161 -0.09 -18.69 -4.47
N GLU A 162 0.27 -17.67 -5.26
CA GLU A 162 0.37 -16.28 -4.78
C GLU A 162 -0.98 -15.75 -4.32
N GLU A 163 -2.05 -15.91 -5.10
CA GLU A 163 -3.40 -15.54 -4.67
C GLU A 163 -3.81 -16.24 -3.37
N ARG A 164 -3.63 -17.57 -3.26
CA ARG A 164 -3.92 -18.28 -2.02
C ARG A 164 -3.08 -17.80 -0.83
N SER A 165 -1.80 -17.49 -1.04
CA SER A 165 -0.93 -16.97 0.02
C SER A 165 -1.36 -15.57 0.48
N ILE A 166 -1.85 -14.73 -0.43
CA ILE A 166 -2.41 -13.41 -0.12
C ILE A 166 -3.73 -13.56 0.66
N TRP A 167 -4.65 -14.43 0.21
CA TRP A 167 -5.92 -14.67 0.91
C TRP A 167 -5.72 -15.26 2.31
N GLN A 168 -4.79 -16.21 2.49
CA GLN A 168 -4.43 -16.73 3.82
C GLN A 168 -3.81 -15.68 4.75
N LYS A 169 -3.10 -14.70 4.20
CA LYS A 169 -2.48 -13.62 4.96
C LYS A 169 -3.50 -12.61 5.50
N TYR A 170 -4.67 -12.53 4.88
CA TYR A 170 -5.76 -11.62 5.25
C TYR A 170 -6.97 -12.31 5.89
N GLY A 171 -6.88 -13.63 6.19
CA GLY A 171 -7.86 -14.32 7.02
C GLY A 171 -9.16 -14.72 6.33
N PHE A 172 -9.13 -14.94 5.00
CA PHE A 172 -10.23 -15.51 4.23
C PHE A 172 -9.89 -16.91 3.70
#